data_e157d983cee7e46d914991bcc836e111
#
_entry.id   e157d983cee7e46d914991bcc836e111
#
_cell.length_a   1.000
_cell.length_b   1.000
_cell.length_c   1.000
_cell.angle_alpha   90.00
_cell.angle_beta   90.00
_cell.angle_gamma   90.00
#
_symmetry.space_group_name_H-M   'P 1'
#
loop_
_entity.id
_entity.type
_entity.pdbx_description
1 polymer ?
#
loop_
_entity_poly.entity_id
_entity_poly.type
_entity_poly.pdbx_seq_one_letter_code
_entity_poly.pdbx_strand_id
1 'polypeptide(L)'
;TLEPARACQTSGPLGPSTFTPKAAYITPSEPARSAGGTHRSVRQHMTDRTRAPKAPEPGPPLAAHFAFSLKNYYTKDRKYRKEVLLMDTTCKAAGLFPHPPIMIPEIGGKELSRMALTVRTEEEAMKRMVSEGMETVVIISPHNLCFYDGPALFLAPTVEGNLAAFGRPDLSMTLSIDRMLSEAILKEAEPLIPLHRVDEAEAARYGKTLAVDWGTFVPMYYLLKAGFKGRAVMLSPCFSNYEMNEILGTIVERCAAKLGRKIGVIASGDLSHKLTKDSPNGYTPKGILFDEAVMDALKRRDKNPLTAMTPDFIDEIAMCGLPSVYFLFGVLGKRKAAMPCFSHEGPFGVGYGVCLYLPEEEPEKEEIHDVRVKLAKESIRYFLEHGKIMKTPDTLPDELQGRAGAFVSLHEFGALRGCIGTFLPCYRNVAEEIIHNAKAAAHDDPRFPPLSARELSDLTISVDILSSPEPTEISDLDAKKYGVIVEKGARRGLLLPDLDGVDTPEEQIAIAKRKAGIGKDETVRLYRFRVKRYY
;
A
#
# COMPACT_ATOMS: atom_id res chain seq x y z
N THR A 1 -59.56 -16.92 41.78
CA THR A 1 -58.60 -18.03 41.78
C THR A 1 -57.99 -18.15 40.42
N LEU A 2 -56.84 -17.55 40.24
CA LEU A 2 -56.03 -17.61 39.06
C LEU A 2 -54.81 -18.48 39.37
N GLU A 3 -54.63 -19.53 38.58
CA GLU A 3 -53.44 -20.39 38.63
C GLU A 3 -52.27 -19.71 37.99
N PRO A 4 -51.00 -19.89 38.43
CA PRO A 4 -49.84 -19.37 37.81
C PRO A 4 -49.29 -20.34 36.74
N ALA A 5 -48.92 -19.77 35.62
CA ALA A 5 -48.28 -20.46 34.49
C ALA A 5 -46.91 -21.05 34.90
N ARG A 6 -46.69 -22.30 34.54
CA ARG A 6 -45.44 -23.05 34.77
C ARG A 6 -44.32 -22.50 33.87
N ALA A 7 -43.22 -22.13 34.49
CA ALA A 7 -41.93 -21.91 33.84
C ALA A 7 -41.37 -23.25 33.32
N CYS A 8 -41.07 -23.32 32.05
CA CYS A 8 -40.35 -24.44 31.46
C CYS A 8 -38.85 -24.16 31.58
N GLN A 9 -38.18 -24.85 32.50
CA GLN A 9 -36.74 -24.95 32.57
C GLN A 9 -36.28 -25.95 31.50
N THR A 10 -35.51 -25.51 30.53
CA THR A 10 -34.60 -26.39 29.77
C THR A 10 -33.27 -25.71 29.68
N SER A 11 -32.36 -26.09 30.55
CA SER A 11 -30.94 -25.86 30.47
C SER A 11 -30.36 -26.84 29.45
N GLY A 12 -30.16 -26.39 28.19
CA GLY A 12 -29.31 -27.05 27.20
C GLY A 12 -28.11 -26.16 26.95
N PRO A 13 -26.93 -26.72 26.56
CA PRO A 13 -25.76 -25.92 26.26
C PRO A 13 -26.05 -25.00 25.08
N LEU A 14 -25.70 -23.74 25.20
CA LEU A 14 -25.76 -22.74 24.13
C LEU A 14 -24.84 -23.18 22.97
N GLY A 15 -25.44 -23.80 21.98
CA GLY A 15 -24.79 -23.99 20.68
C GLY A 15 -24.52 -22.64 20.00
N PRO A 16 -23.59 -22.56 19.06
CA PRO A 16 -23.26 -21.31 18.36
C PRO A 16 -24.54 -20.74 17.76
N SER A 17 -24.89 -19.53 18.18
CA SER A 17 -26.06 -18.81 17.70
C SER A 17 -25.96 -18.65 16.18
N THR A 18 -26.96 -19.17 15.47
CA THR A 18 -27.18 -18.95 14.03
C THR A 18 -27.55 -17.49 13.80
N PHE A 19 -26.60 -16.59 14.02
CA PHE A 19 -26.68 -15.21 13.55
C PHE A 19 -26.06 -15.16 12.18
N THR A 20 -26.87 -15.23 11.13
CA THR A 20 -26.51 -14.74 9.81
C THR A 20 -26.60 -13.23 9.83
N PRO A 21 -25.52 -12.50 9.86
CA PRO A 21 -25.57 -11.09 9.54
C PRO A 21 -25.70 -10.99 8.01
N LYS A 22 -26.94 -10.95 7.50
CA LYS A 22 -27.17 -10.24 6.26
C LYS A 22 -26.74 -8.83 6.56
N ALA A 23 -25.62 -8.38 5.99
CA ALA A 23 -25.28 -6.96 5.98
C ALA A 23 -26.53 -6.23 5.50
N ALA A 24 -27.15 -5.46 6.38
CA ALA A 24 -28.32 -4.68 6.03
C ALA A 24 -27.82 -3.49 5.21
N TYR A 25 -27.75 -3.70 3.88
CA TYR A 25 -27.42 -2.60 2.96
C TYR A 25 -28.58 -1.62 2.97
N ILE A 26 -28.24 -0.36 3.21
CA ILE A 26 -29.19 0.74 3.17
C ILE A 26 -29.04 1.39 1.79
N THR A 27 -30.09 1.31 0.99
CA THR A 27 -30.22 2.11 -0.23
C THR A 27 -30.84 3.47 0.15
N PRO A 28 -30.38 4.60 -0.39
CA PRO A 28 -31.00 5.89 -0.14
C PRO A 28 -32.46 5.87 -0.61
N SER A 29 -33.40 6.04 0.34
CA SER A 29 -34.79 6.35 -0.02
C SER A 29 -34.87 7.82 -0.40
N GLU A 30 -35.55 8.11 -1.52
CA GLU A 30 -35.86 9.49 -1.92
C GLU A 30 -36.52 10.28 -0.77
N PRO A 31 -36.22 11.58 -0.64
CA PRO A 31 -36.83 12.41 0.41
C PRO A 31 -38.33 12.52 0.15
N ALA A 32 -39.13 12.12 1.15
CA ALA A 32 -40.58 12.25 1.16
C ALA A 32 -40.98 13.72 1.03
N ARG A 33 -41.61 14.09 -0.08
CA ARG A 33 -42.27 15.39 -0.23
C ARG A 33 -43.45 15.46 0.72
N SER A 34 -43.43 16.41 1.63
CA SER A 34 -44.59 16.77 2.46
C SER A 34 -45.74 17.26 1.60
N ALA A 35 -46.84 16.55 1.60
CA ALA A 35 -48.12 17.05 1.11
C ALA A 35 -49.13 16.99 2.25
N GLY A 36 -49.42 18.16 2.83
CA GLY A 36 -50.63 18.35 3.61
C GLY A 36 -51.85 18.54 2.70
N GLY A 37 -52.98 17.99 3.08
CA GLY A 37 -54.26 18.30 2.40
C GLY A 37 -55.35 17.26 2.59
N THR A 38 -56.14 17.41 3.62
CA THR A 38 -57.62 17.20 3.79
C THR A 38 -58.37 16.11 3.00
N HIS A 39 -59.10 15.30 3.77
CA HIS A 39 -60.16 14.38 3.39
C HIS A 39 -61.22 14.97 2.43
N ARG A 40 -61.60 14.18 1.38
CA ARG A 40 -63.00 13.95 0.98
C ARG A 40 -63.13 12.71 0.10
N SER A 41 -64.00 11.85 0.50
CA SER A 41 -64.50 10.67 -0.21
C SER A 41 -65.35 11.03 -1.42
N VAL A 42 -65.21 10.34 -2.57
CA VAL A 42 -66.32 9.99 -3.48
C VAL A 42 -65.91 8.77 -4.31
N ARG A 43 -66.84 7.80 -4.40
CA ARG A 43 -66.84 6.59 -5.24
C ARG A 43 -67.18 6.91 -6.69
N GLN A 44 -66.80 5.98 -7.57
CA GLN A 44 -67.28 5.66 -8.93
C GLN A 44 -66.59 6.34 -10.11
N HIS A 45 -65.94 5.68 -11.04
CA HIS A 45 -66.37 4.82 -12.11
C HIS A 45 -65.19 4.23 -12.90
N MET A 46 -65.41 3.02 -13.40
CA MET A 46 -64.53 2.28 -14.34
C MET A 46 -64.50 2.92 -15.71
N THR A 47 -63.41 2.57 -16.41
CA THR A 47 -63.11 2.67 -17.86
C THR A 47 -62.30 3.88 -18.30
N ASP A 48 -60.99 3.71 -18.51
CA ASP A 48 -60.40 3.74 -19.84
C ASP A 48 -58.92 3.27 -19.84
N ARG A 49 -58.60 2.46 -20.83
CA ARG A 49 -57.24 2.05 -21.14
C ARG A 49 -56.58 3.16 -21.96
N THR A 50 -55.46 3.73 -21.53
CA THR A 50 -54.39 4.15 -22.44
C THR A 50 -53.14 4.59 -21.66
N ARG A 51 -52.00 4.00 -22.06
CA ARG A 51 -50.60 4.41 -21.92
C ARG A 51 -50.07 4.65 -20.50
N ALA A 52 -49.33 3.65 -20.03
CA ALA A 52 -48.31 3.84 -18.99
C ALA A 52 -47.30 4.93 -19.43
N PRO A 53 -46.88 5.84 -18.55
CA PRO A 53 -45.80 6.78 -18.84
C PRO A 53 -44.50 5.98 -19.07
N LYS A 54 -43.78 6.32 -20.14
CA LYS A 54 -42.43 5.82 -20.42
C LYS A 54 -41.56 6.07 -19.16
N ALA A 55 -40.91 5.01 -18.72
CA ALA A 55 -39.82 5.14 -17.74
C ALA A 55 -38.79 6.14 -18.28
N PRO A 56 -38.22 7.00 -17.41
CA PRO A 56 -37.15 7.88 -17.81
C PRO A 56 -35.98 7.04 -18.34
N GLU A 57 -35.39 7.48 -19.44
CA GLU A 57 -34.21 6.84 -20.02
C GLU A 57 -33.11 6.77 -18.94
N PRO A 58 -32.39 5.65 -18.80
CA PRO A 58 -31.27 5.57 -17.85
C PRO A 58 -30.24 6.61 -18.26
N GLY A 59 -29.90 7.52 -17.33
CA GLY A 59 -28.78 8.43 -17.46
C GLY A 59 -27.49 7.66 -17.77
N PRO A 60 -26.46 8.34 -18.29
CA PRO A 60 -25.20 7.68 -18.64
C PRO A 60 -24.72 6.85 -17.46
N PRO A 61 -24.23 5.61 -17.70
CA PRO A 61 -23.91 4.69 -16.63
C PRO A 61 -22.86 5.32 -15.69
N LEU A 62 -23.15 5.30 -14.39
CA LEU A 62 -22.24 5.71 -13.30
C LEU A 62 -20.81 5.22 -13.51
N ALA A 63 -20.63 4.09 -14.19
CA ALA A 63 -19.33 3.52 -14.58
C ALA A 63 -18.47 4.47 -15.44
N ALA A 64 -19.04 5.31 -16.30
CA ALA A 64 -18.27 6.22 -17.16
C ALA A 64 -17.73 7.44 -16.37
N HIS A 65 -18.49 7.97 -15.42
CA HIS A 65 -18.03 9.00 -14.50
C HIS A 65 -16.95 8.48 -13.53
N PHE A 66 -17.10 7.21 -13.10
CA PHE A 66 -16.15 6.53 -12.23
C PHE A 66 -14.81 6.25 -12.94
N ALA A 67 -14.84 5.74 -14.17
CA ALA A 67 -13.63 5.48 -14.96
C ALA A 67 -12.83 6.77 -15.25
N PHE A 68 -13.52 7.91 -15.44
CA PHE A 68 -12.88 9.22 -15.62
C PHE A 68 -12.29 9.74 -14.32
N SER A 69 -12.96 9.54 -13.18
CA SER A 69 -12.45 9.90 -11.84
C SER A 69 -11.26 9.04 -11.44
N LEU A 70 -11.29 7.74 -11.68
CA LEU A 70 -10.17 6.82 -11.46
C LEU A 70 -8.95 7.17 -12.31
N LYS A 71 -9.14 7.50 -13.58
CA LYS A 71 -8.03 7.91 -14.47
C LYS A 71 -7.37 9.21 -13.97
N ASN A 72 -8.16 10.15 -13.46
CA ASN A 72 -7.66 11.37 -12.83
C ASN A 72 -7.00 11.11 -11.47
N TYR A 73 -7.48 10.13 -10.70
CA TYR A 73 -6.86 9.68 -9.46
C TYR A 73 -5.46 9.11 -9.73
N TYR A 74 -5.32 8.16 -10.65
CA TYR A 74 -4.03 7.55 -10.98
C TYR A 74 -3.04 8.55 -11.62
N THR A 75 -3.52 9.58 -12.32
CA THR A 75 -2.66 10.64 -12.87
C THR A 75 -2.24 11.67 -11.81
N LYS A 76 -3.12 12.00 -10.84
CA LYS A 76 -2.78 12.82 -9.68
C LYS A 76 -1.88 12.06 -8.68
N ASP A 77 -2.09 10.75 -8.51
CA ASP A 77 -1.31 9.90 -7.62
C ASP A 77 0.19 9.87 -8.00
N ARG A 78 0.54 9.97 -9.27
CA ARG A 78 1.95 10.12 -9.70
C ARG A 78 2.64 11.37 -9.13
N LYS A 79 1.92 12.46 -8.93
CA LYS A 79 2.46 13.69 -8.32
C LYS A 79 2.59 13.53 -6.79
N TYR A 80 1.62 12.87 -6.14
CA TYR A 80 1.57 12.69 -4.68
C TYR A 80 2.48 11.56 -4.18
N ARG A 81 2.72 10.52 -4.97
CA ARG A 81 3.68 9.45 -4.61
C ARG A 81 5.08 9.97 -4.31
N LYS A 82 5.49 11.10 -4.90
CA LYS A 82 6.77 11.75 -4.62
C LYS A 82 6.81 12.50 -3.30
N GLU A 83 5.72 13.12 -2.90
CA GLU A 83 5.64 13.87 -1.63
C GLU A 83 5.57 12.92 -0.43
N VAL A 84 4.94 11.75 -0.58
CA VAL A 84 4.81 10.73 0.48
C VAL A 84 6.09 9.91 0.68
N LEU A 85 6.90 9.68 -0.35
CA LEU A 85 8.19 8.99 -0.25
C LEU A 85 9.28 9.79 0.51
N LEU A 86 9.06 11.07 0.76
CA LEU A 86 9.97 11.95 1.49
C LEU A 86 9.57 12.17 2.96
N MET A 87 8.40 11.64 3.38
CA MET A 87 7.93 11.75 4.76
C MET A 87 8.24 10.46 5.51
N ASP A 88 8.75 10.61 6.71
CA ASP A 88 8.92 9.55 7.71
C ASP A 88 7.65 8.70 7.77
N THR A 89 7.78 7.36 7.75
CA THR A 89 6.62 6.45 7.66
C THR A 89 5.66 6.70 8.81
N THR A 90 4.52 7.31 8.50
CA THR A 90 3.50 7.62 9.51
C THR A 90 2.63 6.42 9.83
N CYS A 91 2.45 5.47 8.89
CA CYS A 91 1.83 4.19 9.18
C CYS A 91 2.85 3.26 9.83
N LYS A 92 2.79 3.12 11.15
CA LYS A 92 3.73 2.37 11.97
C LYS A 92 3.43 0.87 12.01
N ALA A 93 2.20 0.48 11.78
CA ALA A 93 1.77 -0.91 11.72
C ALA A 93 0.45 -1.04 10.97
N ALA A 94 0.25 -2.10 10.23
CA ALA A 94 -1.04 -2.39 9.57
C ALA A 94 -1.27 -3.89 9.48
N GLY A 95 -2.51 -4.36 9.71
CA GLY A 95 -2.79 -5.78 9.68
C GLY A 95 -4.25 -6.15 9.48
N LEU A 96 -4.47 -7.42 9.11
CA LEU A 96 -5.78 -8.07 9.13
C LEU A 96 -5.96 -8.79 10.47
N PHE A 97 -7.13 -8.62 11.08
CA PHE A 97 -7.48 -9.22 12.37
C PHE A 97 -8.92 -9.74 12.36
N PRO A 98 -9.15 -10.99 12.77
CA PRO A 98 -10.48 -11.55 12.90
C PRO A 98 -11.19 -10.95 14.13
N HIS A 99 -12.51 -11.09 14.14
CA HIS A 99 -13.32 -10.45 15.18
C HIS A 99 -14.42 -11.32 15.80
N PRO A 100 -14.32 -12.66 15.86
CA PRO A 100 -15.38 -13.43 16.50
C PRO A 100 -15.38 -13.16 18.01
N PRO A 101 -16.53 -12.82 18.61
CA PRO A 101 -16.60 -12.51 20.06
C PRO A 101 -16.11 -13.62 20.96
N ILE A 102 -16.11 -14.87 20.48
CA ILE A 102 -15.57 -16.03 21.20
C ILE A 102 -14.06 -15.90 21.49
N MET A 103 -13.35 -14.98 20.83
CA MET A 103 -11.94 -14.67 21.15
C MET A 103 -11.80 -13.96 22.50
N ILE A 104 -12.84 -13.28 22.98
CA ILE A 104 -12.83 -12.64 24.30
C ILE A 104 -12.90 -13.73 25.36
N PRO A 105 -11.92 -13.83 26.29
CA PRO A 105 -11.87 -14.94 27.26
C PRO A 105 -13.15 -15.13 28.10
N GLU A 106 -13.79 -14.04 28.44
CA GLU A 106 -15.02 -14.01 29.21
C GLU A 106 -16.25 -14.51 28.43
N ILE A 107 -16.16 -14.61 27.11
CA ILE A 107 -17.19 -15.18 26.22
C ILE A 107 -16.78 -16.57 25.77
N GLY A 108 -15.56 -16.74 25.29
CA GLY A 108 -15.07 -18.00 24.75
C GLY A 108 -14.88 -19.11 25.78
N GLY A 109 -14.52 -18.76 27.02
CA GLY A 109 -14.33 -19.72 28.07
C GLY A 109 -13.44 -20.90 27.67
N LYS A 110 -13.97 -22.13 27.76
CA LYS A 110 -13.23 -23.35 27.38
C LYS A 110 -13.01 -23.50 25.88
N GLU A 111 -13.88 -22.93 25.05
CA GLU A 111 -13.77 -22.99 23.59
C GLU A 111 -12.62 -22.15 23.07
N LEU A 112 -12.12 -21.20 23.86
CA LEU A 112 -10.99 -20.35 23.49
C LEU A 112 -9.73 -21.17 23.14
N SER A 113 -9.54 -22.32 23.77
CA SER A 113 -8.40 -23.20 23.48
C SER A 113 -8.37 -23.71 22.05
N ARG A 114 -9.52 -23.76 21.36
CA ARG A 114 -9.61 -24.18 19.94
C ARG A 114 -9.12 -23.09 18.98
N MET A 115 -9.01 -21.85 19.45
CA MET A 115 -8.50 -20.69 18.71
C MET A 115 -7.15 -20.19 19.26
N ALA A 116 -6.43 -21.06 19.95
CA ALA A 116 -5.20 -20.65 20.64
C ALA A 116 -4.14 -20.07 19.71
N LEU A 117 -4.09 -20.50 18.45
CA LEU A 117 -3.16 -19.95 17.47
C LEU A 117 -3.56 -18.51 17.09
N THR A 118 -4.82 -18.29 16.74
CA THR A 118 -5.36 -16.96 16.39
C THR A 118 -5.17 -15.97 17.53
N VAL A 119 -5.63 -16.32 18.73
CA VAL A 119 -5.56 -15.45 19.92
C VAL A 119 -4.11 -15.08 20.24
N ARG A 120 -3.20 -16.05 20.28
CA ARG A 120 -1.78 -15.80 20.56
C ARG A 120 -1.14 -14.90 19.51
N THR A 121 -1.43 -15.15 18.21
CA THR A 121 -0.87 -14.36 17.11
C THR A 121 -1.40 -12.93 17.16
N GLU A 122 -2.70 -12.73 17.47
CA GLU A 122 -3.27 -11.40 17.61
C GLU A 122 -2.72 -10.65 18.83
N GLU A 123 -2.60 -11.31 19.98
CA GLU A 123 -1.96 -10.70 21.17
C GLU A 123 -0.53 -10.25 20.89
N GLU A 124 0.26 -11.06 20.19
CA GLU A 124 1.63 -10.69 19.80
C GLU A 124 1.63 -9.53 18.81
N ALA A 125 0.74 -9.57 17.79
CA ALA A 125 0.61 -8.51 16.83
C ALA A 125 0.23 -7.18 17.49
N MET A 126 -0.75 -7.17 18.40
CA MET A 126 -1.18 -5.96 19.10
C MET A 126 -0.08 -5.37 20.00
N LYS A 127 0.70 -6.22 20.67
CA LYS A 127 1.88 -5.76 21.44
C LYS A 127 2.90 -5.08 20.54
N ARG A 128 3.20 -5.67 19.38
CA ARG A 128 4.11 -5.07 18.39
C ARG A 128 3.56 -3.76 17.85
N MET A 129 2.28 -3.69 17.49
CA MET A 129 1.65 -2.45 17.04
C MET A 129 1.82 -1.32 18.07
N VAL A 130 1.61 -1.62 19.35
CA VAL A 130 1.78 -0.61 20.42
C VAL A 130 3.24 -0.20 20.59
N SER A 131 4.20 -1.13 20.45
CA SER A 131 5.62 -0.82 20.57
C SER A 131 6.16 0.09 19.47
N GLU A 132 5.50 0.15 18.29
CA GLU A 132 5.83 1.07 17.20
C GLU A 132 5.47 2.54 17.48
N GLY A 133 4.87 2.84 18.63
CA GLY A 133 4.59 4.20 19.09
C GLY A 133 3.50 4.92 18.30
N MET A 134 2.48 4.19 17.82
CA MET A 134 1.34 4.80 17.15
C MET A 134 0.49 5.66 18.10
N GLU A 135 -0.04 6.77 17.59
CA GLU A 135 -0.85 7.75 18.33
C GLU A 135 -2.35 7.58 18.04
N THR A 136 -2.67 7.11 16.85
CA THR A 136 -4.04 6.89 16.39
C THR A 136 -4.16 5.52 15.74
N VAL A 137 -5.18 4.77 16.09
CA VAL A 137 -5.57 3.54 15.38
C VAL A 137 -6.66 3.88 14.37
N VAL A 138 -6.50 3.45 13.13
CA VAL A 138 -7.55 3.47 12.11
C VAL A 138 -8.10 2.06 11.99
N ILE A 139 -9.38 1.88 12.29
CA ILE A 139 -10.05 0.59 12.21
C ILE A 139 -11.19 0.63 11.21
N ILE A 140 -11.20 -0.36 10.29
CA ILE A 140 -12.32 -0.59 9.37
C ILE A 140 -13.03 -1.87 9.78
N SER A 141 -14.35 -1.77 10.04
CA SER A 141 -15.18 -2.89 10.48
C SER A 141 -16.37 -3.10 9.56
N PRO A 142 -16.65 -4.36 9.13
CA PRO A 142 -17.78 -4.68 8.26
C PRO A 142 -19.13 -4.76 8.99
N HIS A 143 -19.18 -4.56 10.31
CA HIS A 143 -20.36 -4.81 11.14
C HIS A 143 -21.01 -3.55 11.71
N ASN A 144 -20.49 -2.39 11.39
CA ASN A 144 -21.13 -1.11 11.70
C ASN A 144 -22.10 -0.72 10.57
N LEU A 145 -22.57 0.52 10.56
CA LEU A 145 -23.45 1.04 9.51
C LEU A 145 -22.70 1.06 8.18
N CYS A 146 -23.09 0.21 7.23
CA CYS A 146 -22.50 0.10 5.90
C CYS A 146 -23.49 0.62 4.85
N PHE A 147 -22.97 1.30 3.83
CA PHE A 147 -23.74 1.82 2.72
C PHE A 147 -23.43 1.04 1.44
N TYR A 148 -24.41 0.95 0.55
CA TYR A 148 -24.24 0.23 -0.71
C TYR A 148 -23.31 0.95 -1.68
N ASP A 149 -23.38 2.26 -1.72
CA ASP A 149 -22.76 3.13 -2.72
C ASP A 149 -21.39 3.70 -2.29
N GLY A 150 -20.95 3.44 -1.06
CA GLY A 150 -19.64 3.92 -0.59
C GLY A 150 -19.27 3.46 0.81
N PRO A 151 -18.01 3.60 1.20
CA PRO A 151 -17.58 3.40 2.58
C PRO A 151 -18.11 4.48 3.51
N ALA A 152 -17.99 4.28 4.83
CA ALA A 152 -18.42 5.25 5.82
C ALA A 152 -17.30 5.60 6.81
N LEU A 153 -17.35 6.82 7.35
CA LEU A 153 -16.50 7.33 8.41
C LEU A 153 -17.36 7.86 9.56
N PHE A 154 -17.08 7.39 10.77
CA PHE A 154 -17.81 7.74 11.97
C PHE A 154 -17.18 8.93 12.68
N LEU A 155 -17.99 9.96 12.93
CA LEU A 155 -17.50 11.23 13.45
C LEU A 155 -18.29 11.65 14.70
N ALA A 156 -17.69 11.43 15.87
CA ALA A 156 -18.15 11.89 17.16
C ALA A 156 -16.93 12.25 18.03
N PRO A 157 -17.10 12.93 19.17
CA PRO A 157 -15.99 13.11 20.12
C PRO A 157 -15.52 11.78 20.71
N THR A 158 -16.48 10.94 21.08
CA THR A 158 -16.27 9.57 21.60
C THR A 158 -17.34 8.65 21.03
N VAL A 159 -16.99 7.36 20.91
CA VAL A 159 -17.94 6.30 20.55
C VAL A 159 -17.85 5.22 21.59
N GLU A 160 -18.99 4.79 22.12
CA GLU A 160 -19.09 3.75 23.13
C GLU A 160 -19.68 2.47 22.56
N GLY A 161 -19.37 1.33 23.16
CA GLY A 161 -19.98 0.05 22.83
C GLY A 161 -19.73 -1.00 23.88
N ASN A 162 -20.53 -2.09 23.80
CA ASN A 162 -20.42 -3.23 24.68
C ASN A 162 -20.79 -4.53 23.95
N LEU A 163 -20.60 -5.65 24.63
CA LEU A 163 -20.91 -6.98 24.12
C LEU A 163 -22.23 -7.56 24.70
N ALA A 164 -23.22 -6.71 24.96
CA ALA A 164 -24.55 -7.15 25.47
C ALA A 164 -25.23 -8.15 24.52
N ALA A 165 -25.07 -7.99 23.20
CA ALA A 165 -25.60 -8.94 22.22
C ALA A 165 -25.01 -10.36 22.34
N PHE A 166 -23.87 -10.49 23.05
CA PHE A 166 -23.17 -11.75 23.34
C PHE A 166 -23.24 -12.11 24.83
N GLY A 167 -24.21 -11.56 25.55
CA GLY A 167 -24.46 -11.86 26.97
C GLY A 167 -23.50 -11.17 27.94
N ARG A 168 -22.69 -10.23 27.49
CA ARG A 168 -21.69 -9.53 28.33
C ARG A 168 -21.81 -8.00 28.23
N PRO A 169 -22.90 -7.42 28.79
CA PRO A 169 -23.07 -5.97 28.83
C PRO A 169 -22.03 -5.24 29.70
N ASP A 170 -21.40 -5.98 30.61
CA ASP A 170 -20.31 -5.52 31.48
C ASP A 170 -19.00 -5.29 30.73
N LEU A 171 -18.80 -5.95 29.60
CA LEU A 171 -17.67 -5.69 28.73
C LEU A 171 -17.98 -4.50 27.81
N SER A 172 -17.49 -3.35 28.20
CA SER A 172 -17.71 -2.08 27.48
C SER A 172 -16.39 -1.37 27.20
N MET A 173 -16.40 -0.53 26.18
CA MET A 173 -15.29 0.38 25.88
C MET A 173 -15.77 1.71 25.35
N THR A 174 -14.96 2.73 25.54
CA THR A 174 -15.15 4.07 24.98
C THR A 174 -13.91 4.45 24.16
N LEU A 175 -14.08 4.80 22.90
CA LEU A 175 -13.03 5.23 21.99
C LEU A 175 -13.09 6.73 21.78
N SER A 176 -11.98 7.44 22.03
CA SER A 176 -11.83 8.84 21.68
C SER A 176 -11.48 8.95 20.19
N ILE A 177 -12.23 9.74 19.42
CA ILE A 177 -12.05 9.85 17.97
C ILE A 177 -11.01 10.93 17.61
N ASP A 178 -10.11 10.60 16.68
CA ASP A 178 -9.21 11.57 16.07
C ASP A 178 -9.95 12.39 15.01
N ARG A 179 -10.67 13.42 15.48
CA ARG A 179 -11.50 14.25 14.60
C ARG A 179 -10.68 14.96 13.53
N MET A 180 -9.46 15.40 13.85
CA MET A 180 -8.62 16.12 12.91
C MET A 180 -8.25 15.22 11.71
N LEU A 181 -7.84 13.97 11.98
CA LEU A 181 -7.55 13.01 10.92
C LEU A 181 -8.83 12.60 10.19
N SER A 182 -9.94 12.39 10.90
CA SER A 182 -11.24 12.04 10.31
C SER A 182 -11.75 13.11 9.34
N GLU A 183 -11.71 14.39 9.71
CA GLU A 183 -12.12 15.50 8.86
C GLU A 183 -11.18 15.67 7.65
N ALA A 184 -9.88 15.45 7.80
CA ALA A 184 -8.93 15.46 6.69
C ALA A 184 -9.23 14.34 5.68
N ILE A 185 -9.57 13.15 6.15
CA ILE A 185 -9.96 12.00 5.31
C ILE A 185 -11.25 12.33 4.53
N LEU A 186 -12.30 12.85 5.21
CA LEU A 186 -13.55 13.23 4.55
C LEU A 186 -13.29 14.23 3.42
N LYS A 187 -12.55 15.30 3.70
CA LYS A 187 -12.22 16.33 2.71
C LYS A 187 -11.43 15.80 1.52
N GLU A 188 -10.47 14.92 1.76
CA GLU A 188 -9.63 14.35 0.71
C GLU A 188 -10.39 13.33 -0.14
N ALA A 189 -11.36 12.62 0.47
CA ALA A 189 -12.18 11.62 -0.20
C ALA A 189 -13.26 12.23 -1.11
N GLU A 190 -13.81 13.40 -0.77
CA GLU A 190 -14.95 14.03 -1.46
C GLU A 190 -14.85 14.04 -2.99
N PRO A 191 -13.72 14.42 -3.62
CA PRO A 191 -13.60 14.41 -5.09
C PRO A 191 -13.29 13.04 -5.69
N LEU A 192 -13.12 11.97 -4.89
CA LEU A 192 -12.59 10.68 -5.32
C LEU A 192 -13.57 9.53 -5.16
N ILE A 193 -14.21 9.44 -4.00
CA ILE A 193 -15.16 8.37 -3.64
C ILE A 193 -16.30 8.95 -2.80
N PRO A 194 -17.50 8.39 -2.86
CA PRO A 194 -18.61 8.72 -1.97
C PRO A 194 -18.32 8.18 -0.56
N LEU A 195 -17.67 8.97 0.29
CA LEU A 195 -17.42 8.62 1.68
C LEU A 195 -18.54 9.19 2.56
N HIS A 196 -19.38 8.31 3.14
CA HIS A 196 -20.47 8.71 4.00
C HIS A 196 -19.94 9.17 5.36
N ARG A 197 -20.32 10.39 5.74
CA ARG A 197 -20.10 10.88 7.11
C ARG A 197 -21.23 10.39 7.99
N VAL A 198 -20.91 9.65 9.05
CA VAL A 198 -21.87 9.14 10.02
C VAL A 198 -21.62 9.78 11.39
N ASP A 199 -22.51 10.66 11.78
CA ASP A 199 -22.64 11.17 13.15
C ASP A 199 -23.91 10.60 13.82
N GLU A 200 -24.20 11.03 15.05
CA GLU A 200 -25.37 10.56 15.78
C GLU A 200 -26.68 10.83 15.04
N ALA A 201 -26.79 12.01 14.38
CA ALA A 201 -27.99 12.37 13.64
C ALA A 201 -28.16 11.49 12.39
N GLU A 202 -27.07 11.20 11.69
CA GLU A 202 -27.10 10.33 10.53
C GLU A 202 -27.41 8.88 10.93
N ALA A 203 -26.79 8.35 12.00
CA ALA A 203 -27.10 7.00 12.51
C ALA A 203 -28.59 6.87 12.91
N ALA A 204 -29.14 7.89 13.55
CA ALA A 204 -30.55 7.92 13.96
C ALA A 204 -31.53 7.87 12.78
N ARG A 205 -31.19 8.40 11.60
CA ARG A 205 -32.01 8.29 10.37
C ARG A 205 -32.25 6.85 9.94
N TYR A 206 -31.31 5.96 10.28
CA TYR A 206 -31.40 4.52 9.99
C TYR A 206 -31.86 3.71 11.20
N GLY A 207 -32.37 4.36 12.24
CA GLY A 207 -32.81 3.69 13.48
C GLY A 207 -31.68 3.01 14.23
N LYS A 208 -30.45 3.51 14.06
CA LYS A 208 -29.24 3.02 14.73
C LYS A 208 -28.70 4.06 15.70
N THR A 209 -27.93 3.58 16.67
CA THR A 209 -27.08 4.41 17.52
C THR A 209 -25.65 4.33 17.03
N LEU A 210 -24.92 5.44 17.15
CA LEU A 210 -23.49 5.42 16.89
C LEU A 210 -22.80 4.63 18.00
N ALA A 211 -22.28 3.45 17.67
CA ALA A 211 -21.71 2.54 18.66
C ALA A 211 -20.48 1.80 18.11
N VAL A 212 -19.63 1.36 19.03
CA VAL A 212 -18.56 0.39 18.73
C VAL A 212 -19.23 -0.98 18.49
N ASP A 213 -19.17 -1.45 17.25
CA ASP A 213 -19.64 -2.78 16.87
C ASP A 213 -18.67 -3.88 17.32
N TRP A 214 -19.09 -5.14 17.27
CA TRP A 214 -18.23 -6.25 17.72
C TRP A 214 -16.99 -6.44 16.83
N GLY A 215 -17.08 -6.13 15.52
CA GLY A 215 -15.96 -6.19 14.60
C GLY A 215 -14.90 -5.13 14.91
N THR A 216 -15.28 -4.01 15.51
CA THR A 216 -14.37 -3.03 16.11
C THR A 216 -13.95 -3.46 17.51
N PHE A 217 -14.89 -3.96 18.31
CA PHE A 217 -14.67 -4.24 19.73
C PHE A 217 -13.59 -5.30 19.94
N VAL A 218 -13.65 -6.43 19.22
CA VAL A 218 -12.75 -7.57 19.47
C VAL A 218 -11.28 -7.20 19.24
N PRO A 219 -10.86 -6.68 18.07
CA PRO A 219 -9.46 -6.29 17.90
C PRO A 219 -9.06 -5.13 18.83
N MET A 220 -9.95 -4.18 19.11
CA MET A 220 -9.69 -3.11 20.06
C MET A 220 -9.52 -3.60 21.50
N TYR A 221 -10.22 -4.66 21.90
CA TYR A 221 -10.02 -5.29 23.21
C TYR A 221 -8.56 -5.73 23.38
N TYR A 222 -8.00 -6.42 22.39
CA TYR A 222 -6.60 -6.87 22.42
C TYR A 222 -5.62 -5.70 22.34
N LEU A 223 -5.93 -4.69 21.53
CA LEU A 223 -5.07 -3.51 21.41
C LEU A 223 -5.01 -2.69 22.71
N LEU A 224 -6.16 -2.48 23.36
CA LEU A 224 -6.23 -1.79 24.66
C LEU A 224 -5.55 -2.62 25.76
N LYS A 225 -5.72 -3.94 25.76
CA LYS A 225 -5.02 -4.87 26.67
C LYS A 225 -3.50 -4.81 26.46
N ALA A 226 -3.02 -4.59 25.24
CA ALA A 226 -1.61 -4.39 24.94
C ALA A 226 -1.06 -3.02 25.39
N GLY A 227 -1.92 -2.11 25.89
CA GLY A 227 -1.53 -0.84 26.47
C GLY A 227 -1.72 0.39 25.56
N PHE A 228 -2.45 0.28 24.46
CA PHE A 228 -2.78 1.43 23.62
C PHE A 228 -3.65 2.44 24.37
N LYS A 229 -3.31 3.73 24.26
CA LYS A 229 -4.00 4.85 24.91
C LYS A 229 -4.33 6.00 23.96
N GLY A 230 -4.13 5.78 22.65
CA GLY A 230 -4.33 6.81 21.63
C GLY A 230 -5.78 7.00 21.24
N ARG A 231 -5.97 7.66 20.10
CA ARG A 231 -7.29 7.94 19.51
C ARG A 231 -7.62 6.90 18.44
N ALA A 232 -8.88 6.93 17.99
CA ALA A 232 -9.36 6.04 16.93
C ALA A 232 -9.92 6.84 15.75
N VAL A 233 -9.82 6.29 14.55
CA VAL A 233 -10.66 6.61 13.39
C VAL A 233 -11.44 5.35 13.07
N MET A 234 -12.77 5.43 13.05
CA MET A 234 -13.64 4.31 12.78
C MET A 234 -14.22 4.41 11.37
N LEU A 235 -14.14 3.32 10.62
CA LEU A 235 -14.57 3.21 9.23
C LEU A 235 -15.47 1.98 9.04
N SER A 236 -16.36 2.04 8.04
CA SER A 236 -17.04 0.87 7.48
C SER A 236 -16.74 0.74 5.99
N PRO A 237 -16.57 -0.48 5.47
CA PRO A 237 -16.26 -0.69 4.07
C PRO A 237 -17.48 -0.59 3.17
N CYS A 238 -17.22 -0.37 1.87
CA CYS A 238 -18.16 -0.61 0.80
C CYS A 238 -18.05 -2.06 0.33
N PHE A 239 -19.17 -2.77 0.24
CA PHE A 239 -19.22 -4.16 -0.24
C PHE A 239 -19.52 -4.28 -1.73
N SER A 240 -20.14 -3.27 -2.34
CA SER A 240 -20.47 -3.30 -3.77
C SER A 240 -19.28 -3.00 -4.68
N ASN A 241 -18.27 -2.33 -4.15
CA ASN A 241 -17.06 -1.96 -4.89
C ASN A 241 -15.82 -1.95 -3.99
N TYR A 242 -15.02 -3.00 -4.10
CA TYR A 242 -13.82 -3.17 -3.26
C TYR A 242 -12.70 -2.17 -3.57
N GLU A 243 -12.64 -1.65 -4.81
CA GLU A 243 -11.63 -0.64 -5.19
C GLU A 243 -11.82 0.67 -4.41
N MET A 244 -13.06 1.01 -4.02
CA MET A 244 -13.30 2.17 -3.17
C MET A 244 -12.61 2.04 -1.80
N ASN A 245 -12.57 0.84 -1.24
CA ASN A 245 -11.88 0.60 0.03
C ASN A 245 -10.36 0.75 -0.12
N GLU A 246 -9.79 0.29 -1.24
CA GLU A 246 -8.36 0.50 -1.53
C GLU A 246 -8.02 2.00 -1.68
N ILE A 247 -8.86 2.74 -2.39
CA ILE A 247 -8.71 4.19 -2.52
C ILE A 247 -8.80 4.85 -1.14
N LEU A 248 -9.76 4.44 -0.30
CA LEU A 248 -9.89 4.94 1.07
C LEU A 248 -8.63 4.66 1.90
N GLY A 249 -8.06 3.46 1.81
CA GLY A 249 -6.81 3.10 2.48
C GLY A 249 -5.65 4.03 2.09
N THR A 250 -5.52 4.33 0.80
CA THR A 250 -4.53 5.27 0.29
C THR A 250 -4.76 6.70 0.79
N ILE A 251 -6.03 7.14 0.88
CA ILE A 251 -6.39 8.45 1.42
C ILE A 251 -6.04 8.57 2.89
N VAL A 252 -6.36 7.56 3.69
CA VAL A 252 -6.07 7.50 5.13
C VAL A 252 -4.58 7.69 5.38
N GLU A 253 -3.76 6.92 4.71
CA GLU A 253 -2.31 6.99 4.84
C GLU A 253 -1.77 8.36 4.46
N ARG A 254 -2.22 8.90 3.34
CA ARG A 254 -1.83 10.23 2.86
C ARG A 254 -2.23 11.35 3.82
N CYS A 255 -3.43 11.28 4.40
CA CYS A 255 -3.89 12.27 5.38
C CYS A 255 -3.08 12.17 6.68
N ALA A 256 -2.77 10.96 7.14
CA ALA A 256 -1.88 10.74 8.28
C ALA A 256 -0.50 11.35 8.04
N ALA A 257 0.10 11.11 6.87
CA ALA A 257 1.38 11.67 6.47
C ALA A 257 1.37 13.21 6.45
N LYS A 258 0.33 13.83 5.84
CA LYS A 258 0.18 15.30 5.80
C LYS A 258 0.05 15.92 7.19
N LEU A 259 -0.53 15.22 8.14
CA LEU A 259 -0.70 15.68 9.52
C LEU A 259 0.45 15.28 10.45
N GLY A 260 1.45 14.53 9.96
CA GLY A 260 2.50 13.95 10.79
C GLY A 260 1.96 12.98 11.86
N ARG A 261 0.79 12.35 11.63
CA ARG A 261 0.10 11.49 12.59
C ARG A 261 0.60 10.06 12.48
N LYS A 262 1.22 9.54 13.54
CA LYS A 262 1.65 8.13 13.62
C LYS A 262 0.43 7.23 13.78
N ILE A 263 0.08 6.46 12.76
CA ILE A 263 -1.09 5.59 12.76
C ILE A 263 -0.71 4.11 12.83
N GLY A 264 -1.58 3.33 13.52
CA GLY A 264 -1.71 1.89 13.32
C GLY A 264 -3.01 1.59 12.58
N VAL A 265 -3.07 0.53 11.78
CA VAL A 265 -4.23 0.19 10.97
C VAL A 265 -4.71 -1.23 11.27
N ILE A 266 -5.99 -1.36 11.58
CA ILE A 266 -6.69 -2.62 11.81
C ILE A 266 -7.73 -2.79 10.70
N ALA A 267 -7.46 -3.70 9.77
CA ALA A 267 -8.44 -4.24 8.86
C ALA A 267 -9.16 -5.39 9.57
N SER A 268 -10.37 -5.12 10.07
CA SER A 268 -11.14 -6.12 10.80
C SER A 268 -11.97 -6.96 9.84
N GLY A 269 -11.88 -8.30 9.94
CA GLY A 269 -12.64 -9.17 9.04
C GLY A 269 -12.34 -10.65 9.21
N ASP A 270 -13.39 -11.46 9.17
CA ASP A 270 -13.30 -12.91 9.08
C ASP A 270 -13.28 -13.33 7.59
N LEU A 271 -12.64 -14.47 7.32
CA LEU A 271 -12.57 -15.03 5.98
C LEU A 271 -13.84 -15.87 5.67
N SER A 272 -13.72 -17.03 5.05
CA SER A 272 -14.90 -17.85 4.70
C SER A 272 -15.68 -18.26 5.93
N HIS A 273 -17.01 -18.14 5.88
CA HIS A 273 -17.91 -18.67 6.92
C HIS A 273 -18.48 -20.05 6.55
N LYS A 274 -17.82 -20.78 5.63
CA LYS A 274 -18.31 -22.06 5.08
C LYS A 274 -17.22 -23.12 4.94
N LEU A 275 -16.28 -23.19 5.91
CA LEU A 275 -15.15 -24.13 5.84
C LEU A 275 -15.52 -25.57 6.16
N THR A 276 -16.52 -25.80 6.99
CA THR A 276 -16.94 -27.13 7.43
C THR A 276 -18.46 -27.29 7.35
N LYS A 277 -18.96 -28.52 7.47
CA LYS A 277 -20.42 -28.78 7.46
C LYS A 277 -21.14 -28.15 8.65
N ASP A 278 -20.41 -27.93 9.75
CA ASP A 278 -20.92 -27.31 10.97
C ASP A 278 -20.72 -25.79 10.99
N SER A 279 -20.29 -25.19 9.87
CA SER A 279 -20.12 -23.75 9.75
C SER A 279 -21.46 -23.02 9.85
N PRO A 280 -21.49 -21.78 10.37
CA PRO A 280 -22.73 -21.01 10.55
C PRO A 280 -23.56 -20.84 9.28
N ASN A 281 -22.89 -20.75 8.13
CA ASN A 281 -23.53 -20.48 6.83
C ASN A 281 -23.52 -21.72 5.90
N GLY A 282 -23.27 -22.91 6.46
CA GLY A 282 -23.16 -24.16 5.70
C GLY A 282 -21.74 -24.40 5.18
N TYR A 283 -21.59 -25.25 4.18
CA TYR A 283 -20.31 -25.71 3.67
C TYR A 283 -20.19 -25.49 2.16
N THR A 284 -19.05 -25.02 1.72
CA THR A 284 -18.61 -25.11 0.33
C THR A 284 -17.11 -25.46 0.25
N PRO A 285 -16.70 -26.35 -0.68
CA PRO A 285 -15.27 -26.62 -0.89
C PRO A 285 -14.48 -25.39 -1.37
N LYS A 286 -15.18 -24.36 -1.85
CA LYS A 286 -14.56 -23.09 -2.26
C LYS A 286 -14.12 -22.25 -1.08
N GLY A 287 -14.65 -22.50 0.13
CA GLY A 287 -14.30 -21.75 1.34
C GLY A 287 -12.80 -21.75 1.64
N ILE A 288 -12.19 -22.95 1.66
CA ILE A 288 -10.75 -23.07 1.92
C ILE A 288 -9.90 -22.47 0.77
N LEU A 289 -10.34 -22.60 -0.47
CA LEU A 289 -9.65 -22.00 -1.63
C LEU A 289 -9.64 -20.48 -1.56
N PHE A 290 -10.74 -19.89 -1.07
CA PHE A 290 -10.82 -18.46 -0.82
C PHE A 290 -9.84 -18.03 0.28
N ASP A 291 -9.86 -18.71 1.42
CA ASP A 291 -8.98 -18.39 2.54
C ASP A 291 -7.50 -18.48 2.14
N GLU A 292 -7.10 -19.55 1.47
CA GLU A 292 -5.75 -19.73 0.95
C GLU A 292 -5.35 -18.62 -0.02
N ALA A 293 -6.24 -18.24 -0.94
CA ALA A 293 -5.97 -17.18 -1.90
C ALA A 293 -5.81 -15.81 -1.22
N VAL A 294 -6.65 -15.48 -0.22
CA VAL A 294 -6.53 -14.23 0.54
C VAL A 294 -5.24 -14.20 1.35
N MET A 295 -4.93 -15.28 2.07
CA MET A 295 -3.73 -15.36 2.90
C MET A 295 -2.45 -15.36 2.05
N ASP A 296 -2.46 -16.01 0.87
CA ASP A 296 -1.33 -15.95 -0.08
C ASP A 296 -1.17 -14.55 -0.69
N ALA A 297 -2.28 -13.89 -1.08
CA ALA A 297 -2.28 -12.52 -1.56
C ALA A 297 -1.68 -11.55 -0.53
N LEU A 298 -2.06 -11.69 0.74
CA LEU A 298 -1.48 -10.92 1.84
C LEU A 298 0.01 -11.22 2.00
N LYS A 299 0.40 -12.50 2.03
CA LYS A 299 1.79 -12.92 2.20
C LYS A 299 2.70 -12.38 1.09
N ARG A 300 2.24 -12.41 -0.15
CA ARG A 300 2.99 -11.88 -1.31
C ARG A 300 2.80 -10.38 -1.53
N ARG A 301 1.83 -9.77 -0.84
CA ARG A 301 1.40 -8.38 -1.08
C ARG A 301 0.98 -8.15 -2.53
N ASP A 302 0.33 -9.16 -3.11
CA ASP A 302 -0.21 -9.14 -4.46
C ASP A 302 -1.70 -9.48 -4.46
N LYS A 303 -2.54 -8.48 -4.77
CA LYS A 303 -4.00 -8.63 -4.82
C LYS A 303 -4.52 -9.23 -6.12
N ASN A 304 -3.68 -9.42 -7.15
CA ASN A 304 -4.13 -9.91 -8.45
C ASN A 304 -4.96 -11.20 -8.37
N PRO A 305 -4.64 -12.20 -7.53
CA PRO A 305 -5.49 -13.37 -7.37
C PRO A 305 -6.91 -13.05 -6.90
N LEU A 306 -7.08 -12.00 -6.08
CA LEU A 306 -8.38 -11.60 -5.55
C LEU A 306 -9.24 -10.88 -6.59
N THR A 307 -8.63 -10.16 -7.53
CA THR A 307 -9.35 -9.45 -8.59
C THR A 307 -9.97 -10.39 -9.64
N ALA A 308 -9.52 -11.63 -9.69
CA ALA A 308 -10.06 -12.67 -10.57
C ALA A 308 -11.29 -13.38 -10.00
N MET A 309 -11.65 -13.13 -8.74
CA MET A 309 -12.81 -13.74 -8.10
C MET A 309 -14.10 -13.10 -8.62
N THR A 310 -15.03 -13.95 -9.06
CA THR A 310 -16.33 -13.46 -9.54
C THR A 310 -17.27 -13.12 -8.39
N PRO A 311 -18.26 -12.21 -8.59
CA PRO A 311 -19.26 -11.93 -7.57
C PRO A 311 -19.97 -13.18 -7.05
N ASP A 312 -20.37 -14.09 -7.94
CA ASP A 312 -21.03 -15.35 -7.56
C ASP A 312 -20.15 -16.23 -6.68
N PHE A 313 -18.84 -16.26 -6.94
CA PHE A 313 -17.88 -16.98 -6.09
C PHE A 313 -17.83 -16.35 -4.69
N ILE A 314 -17.76 -15.02 -4.62
CA ILE A 314 -17.68 -14.28 -3.35
C ILE A 314 -18.97 -14.44 -2.53
N ASP A 315 -20.13 -14.35 -3.16
CA ASP A 315 -21.44 -14.53 -2.49
C ASP A 315 -21.58 -15.95 -1.91
N GLU A 316 -21.03 -16.95 -2.61
CA GLU A 316 -21.05 -18.33 -2.14
C GLU A 316 -20.21 -18.53 -0.87
N ILE A 317 -19.15 -17.75 -0.68
CA ILE A 317 -18.19 -17.90 0.44
C ILE A 317 -18.75 -17.38 1.76
N ALA A 318 -19.65 -16.40 1.74
CA ALA A 318 -20.24 -15.75 2.91
C ALA A 318 -19.17 -15.17 3.86
N MET A 319 -18.23 -14.41 3.33
CA MET A 319 -17.15 -13.74 4.06
C MET A 319 -17.53 -12.31 4.43
N CYS A 320 -16.82 -11.70 5.40
CA CYS A 320 -16.93 -10.27 5.71
C CYS A 320 -15.61 -9.50 5.56
N GLY A 321 -14.47 -10.18 5.50
CA GLY A 321 -13.14 -9.57 5.58
C GLY A 321 -12.57 -9.01 4.28
N LEU A 322 -13.04 -9.48 3.10
CA LEU A 322 -12.42 -9.11 1.82
C LEU A 322 -12.40 -7.59 1.56
N PRO A 323 -13.47 -6.81 1.84
CA PRO A 323 -13.43 -5.36 1.68
C PRO A 323 -12.36 -4.69 2.55
N SER A 324 -12.16 -5.19 3.78
CA SER A 324 -11.12 -4.72 4.71
C SER A 324 -9.71 -5.08 4.22
N VAL A 325 -9.55 -6.22 3.54
CA VAL A 325 -8.29 -6.61 2.86
C VAL A 325 -7.94 -5.64 1.74
N TYR A 326 -8.91 -5.21 0.92
CA TYR A 326 -8.66 -4.18 -0.11
C TYR A 326 -8.25 -2.83 0.51
N PHE A 327 -8.89 -2.43 1.60
CA PHE A 327 -8.48 -1.25 2.36
C PHE A 327 -7.02 -1.37 2.84
N LEU A 328 -6.65 -2.53 3.38
CA LEU A 328 -5.29 -2.79 3.84
C LEU A 328 -4.27 -2.69 2.69
N PHE A 329 -4.57 -3.22 1.50
CA PHE A 329 -3.71 -3.02 0.32
C PHE A 329 -3.53 -1.55 -0.05
N GLY A 330 -4.58 -0.74 0.10
CA GLY A 330 -4.51 0.70 -0.13
C GLY A 330 -3.58 1.42 0.85
N VAL A 331 -3.64 1.04 2.14
CA VAL A 331 -2.76 1.58 3.18
C VAL A 331 -1.31 1.18 2.93
N LEU A 332 -1.06 -0.10 2.63
CA LEU A 332 0.29 -0.64 2.44
C LEU A 332 0.96 -0.09 1.18
N GLY A 333 0.20 0.13 0.12
CA GLY A 333 0.75 0.60 -1.15
C GLY A 333 1.93 -0.27 -1.62
N LYS A 334 2.99 0.37 -2.12
CA LYS A 334 4.22 -0.30 -2.60
C LYS A 334 5.38 -0.29 -1.59
N ARG A 335 5.15 0.16 -0.36
CA ARG A 335 6.22 0.23 0.65
C ARG A 335 6.72 -1.15 1.02
N LYS A 336 8.01 -1.23 1.32
CA LYS A 336 8.57 -2.43 1.93
C LYS A 336 8.02 -2.57 3.36
N ALA A 337 7.62 -3.76 3.74
CA ALA A 337 7.15 -4.06 5.08
C ALA A 337 7.47 -5.51 5.43
N ALA A 338 8.02 -5.72 6.61
CA ALA A 338 8.14 -7.05 7.21
C ALA A 338 6.79 -7.53 7.70
N MET A 339 6.59 -8.84 7.72
CA MET A 339 5.36 -9.47 8.22
C MET A 339 5.72 -10.40 9.39
N PRO A 340 5.90 -9.84 10.60
CA PRO A 340 6.36 -10.62 11.76
C PRO A 340 5.30 -11.55 12.35
N CYS A 341 4.01 -11.29 12.12
CA CYS A 341 2.91 -12.11 12.61
C CYS A 341 2.06 -12.59 11.44
N PHE A 342 1.78 -13.89 11.40
CA PHE A 342 0.96 -14.51 10.36
C PHE A 342 0.38 -15.82 10.87
N SER A 343 -0.93 -15.97 10.83
CA SER A 343 -1.60 -17.22 11.12
C SER A 343 -2.93 -17.35 10.39
N HIS A 344 -3.38 -18.59 10.19
CA HIS A 344 -4.69 -18.92 9.66
C HIS A 344 -5.17 -20.23 10.30
N GLU A 345 -6.40 -20.23 10.80
CA GLU A 345 -7.11 -21.42 11.29
C GLU A 345 -8.62 -21.23 11.15
N GLY A 346 -9.38 -22.33 11.28
CA GLY A 346 -10.84 -22.29 11.11
C GLY A 346 -11.59 -23.25 12.03
N PRO A 347 -11.38 -23.22 13.38
CA PRO A 347 -11.88 -24.24 14.30
C PRO A 347 -13.41 -24.31 14.43
N PHE A 348 -14.12 -23.29 14.01
CA PHE A 348 -15.59 -23.20 14.07
C PHE A 348 -16.23 -23.11 12.67
N GLY A 349 -15.48 -23.54 11.64
CA GLY A 349 -15.94 -23.45 10.25
C GLY A 349 -15.92 -22.04 9.65
N VAL A 350 -15.31 -21.09 10.36
CA VAL A 350 -15.03 -19.73 9.90
C VAL A 350 -13.53 -19.54 9.82
N GLY A 351 -13.03 -18.98 8.74
CA GLY A 351 -11.61 -18.71 8.55
C GLY A 351 -11.18 -17.47 9.33
N TYR A 352 -10.17 -17.63 10.17
CA TYR A 352 -9.58 -16.57 10.98
C TYR A 352 -8.14 -16.34 10.52
N GLY A 353 -7.93 -15.26 9.80
CA GLY A 353 -6.63 -14.85 9.32
C GLY A 353 -6.07 -13.70 10.15
N VAL A 354 -4.84 -13.84 10.64
CA VAL A 354 -4.09 -12.76 11.27
C VAL A 354 -2.85 -12.47 10.45
N CYS A 355 -2.62 -11.22 10.10
CA CYS A 355 -1.33 -10.78 9.59
C CYS A 355 -1.02 -9.37 10.13
N LEU A 356 0.26 -9.12 10.40
CA LEU A 356 0.76 -7.81 10.78
C LEU A 356 1.91 -7.43 9.87
N TYR A 357 1.87 -6.23 9.32
CA TYR A 357 2.97 -5.60 8.61
C TYR A 357 3.53 -4.47 9.45
N LEU A 358 4.85 -4.46 9.57
CA LEU A 358 5.61 -3.34 10.11
C LEU A 358 6.43 -2.73 8.98
N PRO A 359 6.56 -1.39 8.90
CA PRO A 359 7.46 -0.81 7.93
C PRO A 359 8.85 -1.42 8.14
N GLU A 360 9.44 -1.97 7.08
CA GLU A 360 10.88 -2.14 7.10
C GLU A 360 11.43 -0.72 7.19
N GLU A 361 12.24 -0.46 8.19
CA GLU A 361 13.11 0.71 8.15
C GLU A 361 13.80 0.60 6.79
N GLU A 362 13.47 1.50 5.85
CA GLU A 362 14.37 1.66 4.71
C GLU A 362 15.72 1.90 5.39
N PRO A 363 16.75 1.09 5.07
CA PRO A 363 18.09 1.38 5.58
C PRO A 363 18.25 2.87 5.31
N GLU A 364 18.51 3.66 6.36
CA GLU A 364 18.62 5.13 6.28
C GLU A 364 19.24 5.40 4.95
N LYS A 365 18.54 6.10 4.02
CA LYS A 365 19.03 6.29 2.64
C LYS A 365 20.47 6.60 2.85
N GLU A 366 21.38 5.65 2.53
CA GLU A 366 22.80 5.74 2.90
C GLU A 366 23.15 7.17 2.58
N GLU A 367 23.38 7.97 3.62
CA GLU A 367 23.71 9.37 3.40
C GLU A 367 24.83 9.26 2.43
N ILE A 368 24.66 9.77 1.24
CA ILE A 368 25.68 9.64 0.21
C ILE A 368 26.95 10.15 0.85
N HIS A 369 27.72 9.25 1.43
CA HIS A 369 28.91 9.60 2.19
C HIS A 369 30.04 10.00 1.26
N ASP A 370 30.03 9.44 0.02
CA ASP A 370 31.08 9.75 -0.94
C ASP A 370 30.88 11.12 -1.58
N VAL A 371 31.89 11.96 -1.45
CA VAL A 371 31.91 13.34 -1.97
C VAL A 371 31.71 13.42 -3.49
N ARG A 372 32.11 12.38 -4.25
CA ARG A 372 31.97 12.31 -5.70
C ARG A 372 30.52 12.13 -6.10
N VAL A 373 29.81 11.27 -5.40
CA VAL A 373 28.38 10.98 -5.64
C VAL A 373 27.52 12.16 -5.19
N LYS A 374 27.84 12.78 -4.04
CA LYS A 374 27.21 14.04 -3.60
C LYS A 374 27.32 15.11 -4.68
N LEU A 375 28.53 15.31 -5.21
CA LEU A 375 28.79 16.30 -6.27
C LEU A 375 28.00 15.99 -7.54
N ALA A 376 27.95 14.73 -7.97
CA ALA A 376 27.18 14.32 -9.15
C ALA A 376 25.69 14.62 -8.96
N LYS A 377 25.11 14.26 -7.82
CA LYS A 377 23.70 14.51 -7.49
C LYS A 377 23.38 16.00 -7.44
N GLU A 378 24.24 16.79 -6.83
CA GLU A 378 24.10 18.25 -6.75
C GLU A 378 24.19 18.90 -8.13
N SER A 379 25.11 18.45 -8.98
CA SER A 379 25.27 18.93 -10.35
C SER A 379 24.04 18.66 -11.21
N ILE A 380 23.45 17.46 -11.09
CA ILE A 380 22.20 17.11 -11.80
C ILE A 380 21.07 18.00 -11.30
N ARG A 381 20.90 18.13 -9.98
CA ARG A 381 19.86 18.97 -9.38
C ARG A 381 19.97 20.43 -9.89
N TYR A 382 21.18 21.00 -9.79
CA TYR A 382 21.44 22.36 -10.25
C TYR A 382 21.09 22.55 -11.72
N PHE A 383 21.48 21.59 -12.57
CA PHE A 383 21.14 21.64 -13.98
C PHE A 383 19.63 21.57 -14.25
N LEU A 384 18.92 20.69 -13.56
CA LEU A 384 17.46 20.54 -13.70
C LEU A 384 16.69 21.79 -13.22
N GLU A 385 17.21 22.49 -12.22
CA GLU A 385 16.60 23.72 -11.66
C GLU A 385 16.92 24.97 -12.49
N HIS A 386 18.14 25.08 -13.02
CA HIS A 386 18.64 26.32 -13.61
C HIS A 386 18.91 26.23 -15.13
N GLY A 387 18.90 25.05 -15.71
CA GLY A 387 19.27 24.83 -17.13
C GLY A 387 20.73 25.10 -17.44
N LYS A 388 21.62 25.18 -16.44
CA LYS A 388 23.03 25.52 -16.57
C LYS A 388 23.90 24.49 -15.88
N ILE A 389 25.14 24.32 -16.38
CA ILE A 389 26.15 23.50 -15.73
C ILE A 389 26.55 24.19 -14.42
N MET A 390 26.64 23.45 -13.34
CA MET A 390 27.06 23.92 -12.02
C MET A 390 28.53 24.38 -12.10
N LYS A 391 28.84 25.47 -11.42
CA LYS A 391 30.25 25.88 -11.25
C LYS A 391 30.94 24.96 -10.26
N THR A 392 32.21 24.69 -10.54
CA THR A 392 33.07 23.96 -9.58
C THR A 392 33.14 24.73 -8.26
N PRO A 393 32.95 24.07 -7.09
CA PRO A 393 33.16 24.73 -5.80
C PRO A 393 34.57 25.30 -5.65
N ASP A 394 34.70 26.44 -4.99
CA ASP A 394 35.99 27.13 -4.78
C ASP A 394 36.96 26.30 -3.91
N THR A 395 36.42 25.50 -2.99
CA THR A 395 37.17 24.58 -2.14
C THR A 395 36.78 23.15 -2.46
N LEU A 396 37.76 22.34 -2.86
CA LEU A 396 37.55 20.93 -3.20
C LEU A 396 38.23 20.03 -2.17
N PRO A 397 37.55 18.98 -1.70
CA PRO A 397 38.17 17.85 -1.01
C PRO A 397 39.29 17.22 -1.85
N ASP A 398 40.28 16.62 -1.21
CA ASP A 398 41.44 16.01 -1.89
C ASP A 398 41.05 14.96 -2.93
N GLU A 399 39.97 14.22 -2.69
CA GLU A 399 39.42 13.20 -3.56
C GLU A 399 38.90 13.74 -4.91
N LEU A 400 38.67 15.05 -5.01
CA LEU A 400 38.15 15.74 -6.18
C LEU A 400 39.18 16.60 -6.92
N GLN A 401 40.38 16.81 -6.34
CA GLN A 401 41.41 17.69 -6.89
C GLN A 401 42.23 17.04 -8.02
N GLY A 402 42.41 15.70 -7.96
CA GLY A 402 43.20 14.95 -8.94
C GLY A 402 42.62 14.99 -10.36
N ARG A 403 43.37 14.46 -11.32
CA ARG A 403 42.92 14.30 -12.74
C ARG A 403 42.71 12.82 -13.03
N ALA A 404 41.49 12.44 -13.41
CA ALA A 404 41.14 11.09 -13.83
C ALA A 404 39.93 11.14 -14.75
N GLY A 405 39.78 10.13 -15.61
CA GLY A 405 38.53 9.92 -16.31
C GLY A 405 37.46 9.49 -15.30
N ALA A 406 36.21 9.87 -15.55
CA ALA A 406 35.08 9.51 -14.68
C ALA A 406 33.84 9.15 -15.49
N PHE A 407 33.04 8.20 -15.01
CA PHE A 407 31.69 7.94 -15.51
C PHE A 407 30.68 8.24 -14.42
N VAL A 408 29.54 8.79 -14.82
CA VAL A 408 28.38 8.95 -13.96
C VAL A 408 27.27 8.09 -14.52
N SER A 409 26.80 7.14 -13.69
CA SER A 409 25.71 6.25 -14.03
C SER A 409 24.49 6.54 -13.17
N LEU A 410 23.34 6.60 -13.82
CA LEU A 410 22.05 6.84 -13.21
C LEU A 410 21.21 5.59 -13.38
N HIS A 411 20.67 5.08 -12.29
CA HIS A 411 19.75 3.94 -12.29
C HIS A 411 18.43 4.36 -11.66
N GLU A 412 17.33 3.96 -12.26
CA GLU A 412 15.98 4.14 -11.73
C GLU A 412 15.38 2.76 -11.50
N PHE A 413 15.02 2.45 -10.25
CA PHE A 413 14.50 1.12 -9.84
C PHE A 413 15.39 -0.07 -10.27
N GLY A 414 16.72 0.12 -10.21
CA GLY A 414 17.72 -0.88 -10.62
C GLY A 414 17.99 -0.95 -12.12
N ALA A 415 17.20 -0.31 -12.97
CA ALA A 415 17.42 -0.25 -14.40
C ALA A 415 18.29 0.98 -14.78
N LEU A 416 19.17 0.81 -15.78
CA LEU A 416 19.98 1.92 -16.30
C LEU A 416 19.07 3.02 -16.86
N ARG A 417 19.28 4.27 -16.45
CA ARG A 417 18.52 5.47 -16.87
C ARG A 417 19.39 6.50 -17.59
N GLY A 418 20.68 6.44 -17.42
CA GLY A 418 21.66 7.28 -18.09
C GLY A 418 23.08 6.92 -17.66
N CYS A 419 24.05 6.99 -18.56
CA CYS A 419 25.45 6.73 -18.24
C CYS A 419 26.34 7.39 -19.27
N ILE A 420 27.07 8.43 -18.86
CA ILE A 420 28.07 9.12 -19.70
C ILE A 420 29.35 9.27 -18.89
N GLY A 421 30.45 9.24 -19.58
CA GLY A 421 31.78 9.46 -18.99
C GLY A 421 32.89 9.66 -19.98
N THR A 422 34.03 10.03 -19.45
CA THR A 422 35.28 10.24 -20.13
C THR A 422 36.31 9.22 -19.65
N PHE A 423 37.01 8.57 -20.53
CA PHE A 423 38.00 7.56 -20.15
C PHE A 423 39.40 8.15 -19.92
N LEU A 424 39.66 9.36 -20.38
CA LEU A 424 40.82 10.19 -20.07
C LEU A 424 40.32 11.50 -19.47
N PRO A 425 41.11 12.14 -18.61
CA PRO A 425 40.73 13.42 -18.03
C PRO A 425 40.63 14.51 -19.08
N CYS A 426 39.42 15.00 -19.33
CA CYS A 426 39.12 16.09 -20.28
C CYS A 426 39.10 17.46 -19.58
N TYR A 427 38.94 17.48 -18.26
CA TYR A 427 38.82 18.70 -17.46
C TYR A 427 40.01 18.86 -16.50
N ARG A 428 40.03 19.98 -15.74
CA ARG A 428 41.15 20.35 -14.88
C ARG A 428 41.31 19.41 -13.68
N ASN A 429 40.20 18.88 -13.17
CA ASN A 429 40.16 17.99 -12.00
C ASN A 429 38.97 17.04 -12.05
N VAL A 430 38.93 16.06 -11.13
CA VAL A 430 37.84 15.09 -11.00
C VAL A 430 36.50 15.75 -10.72
N ALA A 431 36.46 16.88 -9.98
CA ALA A 431 35.22 17.61 -9.76
C ALA A 431 34.58 18.10 -11.05
N GLU A 432 35.33 18.77 -11.92
CA GLU A 432 34.84 19.23 -13.24
C GLU A 432 34.43 18.04 -14.13
N GLU A 433 35.20 16.95 -14.08
CA GLU A 433 34.88 15.73 -14.82
C GLU A 433 33.51 15.17 -14.40
N ILE A 434 33.26 15.08 -13.09
CA ILE A 434 31.97 14.61 -12.54
C ILE A 434 30.83 15.57 -12.89
N ILE A 435 31.01 16.88 -12.71
CA ILE A 435 29.98 17.89 -13.00
C ILE A 435 29.50 17.80 -14.44
N HIS A 436 30.44 17.73 -15.41
CA HIS A 436 30.10 17.66 -16.82
C HIS A 436 29.47 16.32 -17.20
N ASN A 437 30.01 15.20 -16.71
CA ASN A 437 29.50 13.87 -16.99
C ASN A 437 28.14 13.61 -16.31
N ALA A 438 27.90 14.17 -15.14
CA ALA A 438 26.61 14.11 -14.45
C ALA A 438 25.49 14.80 -15.25
N LYS A 439 25.78 16.02 -15.77
CA LYS A 439 24.87 16.73 -16.67
C LYS A 439 24.65 15.93 -17.96
N ALA A 440 25.72 15.41 -18.57
CA ALA A 440 25.62 14.65 -19.80
C ALA A 440 24.82 13.33 -19.59
N ALA A 441 25.02 12.60 -18.50
CA ALA A 441 24.25 11.40 -18.18
C ALA A 441 22.77 11.71 -17.94
N ALA A 442 22.45 12.88 -17.41
CA ALA A 442 21.07 13.30 -17.14
C ALA A 442 20.33 13.83 -18.38
N HIS A 443 21.06 14.37 -19.37
CA HIS A 443 20.42 15.12 -20.45
C HIS A 443 20.90 14.76 -21.86
N ASP A 444 22.18 14.41 -22.04
CA ASP A 444 22.79 14.25 -23.37
C ASP A 444 22.98 12.78 -23.77
N ASP A 445 22.57 11.81 -22.92
CA ASP A 445 22.65 10.38 -23.26
C ASP A 445 21.60 10.04 -24.34
N PRO A 446 22.03 9.73 -25.60
CA PRO A 446 21.07 9.54 -26.69
C PRO A 446 20.18 8.30 -26.55
N ARG A 447 20.48 7.43 -25.61
CA ARG A 447 19.70 6.21 -25.35
C ARG A 447 18.44 6.49 -24.54
N PHE A 448 18.36 7.65 -23.87
CA PHE A 448 17.30 7.99 -22.93
C PHE A 448 16.78 9.40 -23.17
N PRO A 449 15.49 9.66 -22.88
CA PRO A 449 14.98 11.04 -22.88
C PRO A 449 15.66 11.86 -21.76
N PRO A 450 15.77 13.20 -21.91
CA PRO A 450 16.29 14.05 -20.86
C PRO A 450 15.62 13.81 -19.52
N LEU A 451 16.42 13.80 -18.45
CA LEU A 451 15.93 13.58 -17.10
C LEU A 451 15.03 14.73 -16.65
N SER A 452 13.92 14.43 -16.01
CA SER A 452 13.07 15.42 -15.37
C SER A 452 13.44 15.60 -13.89
N ALA A 453 13.21 16.79 -13.33
CA ALA A 453 13.43 17.04 -11.90
C ALA A 453 12.66 16.07 -10.98
N ARG A 454 11.59 15.45 -11.51
CA ARG A 454 10.77 14.49 -10.78
C ARG A 454 11.44 13.13 -10.58
N GLU A 455 12.38 12.76 -11.45
CA GLU A 455 13.06 11.46 -11.39
C GLU A 455 14.27 11.49 -10.43
N LEU A 456 14.79 12.68 -10.07
CA LEU A 456 16.03 12.82 -9.29
C LEU A 456 15.99 12.11 -7.92
N SER A 457 14.81 12.05 -7.29
CA SER A 457 14.63 11.36 -6.00
C SER A 457 14.68 9.85 -6.09
N ASP A 458 14.39 9.30 -7.27
CA ASP A 458 14.25 7.86 -7.51
C ASP A 458 15.53 7.27 -8.12
N LEU A 459 16.54 8.13 -8.35
CA LEU A 459 17.81 7.71 -8.92
C LEU A 459 18.79 7.22 -7.87
N THR A 460 19.37 6.07 -8.14
CA THR A 460 20.63 5.64 -7.56
C THR A 460 21.74 6.14 -8.49
N ILE A 461 22.68 6.92 -7.94
CA ILE A 461 23.80 7.51 -8.68
C ILE A 461 25.07 6.80 -8.27
N SER A 462 25.88 6.40 -9.25
CA SER A 462 27.22 5.92 -9.01
C SER A 462 28.23 6.70 -9.85
N VAL A 463 29.44 6.84 -9.30
CA VAL A 463 30.56 7.50 -9.96
C VAL A 463 31.72 6.52 -10.05
N ASP A 464 32.18 6.28 -11.25
CA ASP A 464 33.34 5.45 -11.55
C ASP A 464 34.55 6.36 -11.83
N ILE A 465 35.64 6.17 -11.11
CA ILE A 465 36.93 6.85 -11.35
C ILE A 465 37.90 5.85 -11.96
N LEU A 466 38.50 6.24 -13.05
CA LEU A 466 39.41 5.40 -13.83
C LEU A 466 40.88 5.71 -13.50
N SER A 467 41.67 4.65 -13.30
CA SER A 467 43.12 4.83 -13.22
C SER A 467 43.72 5.23 -14.58
N SER A 468 44.93 5.79 -14.58
CA SER A 468 45.67 5.99 -15.81
C SER A 468 45.85 4.66 -16.58
N PRO A 469 45.65 4.66 -17.91
CA PRO A 469 45.86 3.47 -18.71
C PRO A 469 47.31 3.01 -18.72
N GLU A 470 47.54 1.72 -18.54
CA GLU A 470 48.87 1.08 -18.62
C GLU A 470 48.93 0.16 -19.82
N PRO A 471 50.05 0.15 -20.63
CA PRO A 471 50.24 -0.84 -21.68
C PRO A 471 50.15 -2.25 -21.08
N THR A 472 49.55 -3.18 -21.82
CA THR A 472 49.35 -4.56 -21.35
C THR A 472 49.36 -5.55 -22.50
N GLU A 473 49.59 -6.83 -22.14
CA GLU A 473 49.39 -7.98 -23.03
C GLU A 473 48.07 -8.69 -22.64
N ILE A 474 47.55 -9.52 -23.55
CA ILE A 474 46.29 -10.22 -23.34
C ILE A 474 46.36 -11.18 -22.12
N SER A 475 47.56 -11.78 -21.89
CA SER A 475 47.80 -12.65 -20.75
C SER A 475 47.67 -11.99 -19.39
N ASP A 476 47.79 -10.69 -19.34
CA ASP A 476 47.79 -9.87 -18.11
C ASP A 476 46.44 -9.20 -17.87
N LEU A 477 45.45 -9.51 -18.71
CA LEU A 477 44.09 -9.00 -18.60
C LEU A 477 43.24 -9.97 -17.78
N ASP A 478 42.30 -9.39 -17.06
CA ASP A 478 41.24 -10.07 -16.33
C ASP A 478 39.97 -9.22 -16.50
N ALA A 479 39.01 -9.73 -17.24
CA ALA A 479 37.79 -9.01 -17.61
C ALA A 479 36.96 -8.53 -16.41
N LYS A 480 37.12 -9.15 -15.25
CA LYS A 480 36.45 -8.74 -14.01
C LYS A 480 37.21 -7.67 -13.23
N LYS A 481 38.53 -7.54 -13.44
CA LYS A 481 39.37 -6.57 -12.71
C LYS A 481 39.76 -5.35 -13.49
N TYR A 482 39.98 -5.52 -14.80
CA TYR A 482 40.53 -4.47 -15.65
C TYR A 482 39.59 -4.13 -16.79
N GLY A 483 39.36 -2.84 -17.00
CA GLY A 483 38.90 -2.35 -18.28
C GLY A 483 40.01 -2.44 -19.34
N VAL A 484 39.62 -2.60 -20.59
CA VAL A 484 40.55 -2.67 -21.73
C VAL A 484 40.35 -1.48 -22.68
N ILE A 485 41.46 -0.91 -23.17
CA ILE A 485 41.47 0.01 -24.29
C ILE A 485 42.18 -0.68 -25.43
N VAL A 486 41.57 -0.68 -26.62
CA VAL A 486 42.17 -1.11 -27.88
C VAL A 486 42.46 0.11 -28.75
N GLU A 487 43.64 0.16 -29.30
CA GLU A 487 44.07 1.31 -30.14
C GLU A 487 44.71 0.85 -31.43
N LYS A 488 44.28 1.45 -32.56
CA LYS A 488 44.91 1.31 -33.87
C LYS A 488 44.87 2.64 -34.64
N GLY A 489 46.04 3.30 -34.74
CA GLY A 489 46.12 4.65 -35.31
C GLY A 489 45.24 5.63 -34.54
N ALA A 490 44.33 6.32 -35.22
CA ALA A 490 43.37 7.22 -34.57
C ALA A 490 42.11 6.52 -34.00
N ARG A 491 41.91 5.22 -34.29
CA ARG A 491 40.75 4.49 -33.80
C ARG A 491 41.05 3.92 -32.43
N ARG A 492 40.16 4.24 -31.47
CA ARG A 492 40.28 3.80 -30.09
C ARG A 492 38.91 3.38 -29.55
N GLY A 493 38.86 2.26 -28.88
CA GLY A 493 37.65 1.77 -28.22
C GLY A 493 37.97 1.22 -26.83
N LEU A 494 37.01 1.27 -25.96
CA LEU A 494 37.16 0.78 -24.59
C LEU A 494 35.96 -0.04 -24.13
N LEU A 495 36.24 -0.91 -23.17
CA LEU A 495 35.21 -1.59 -22.38
C LEU A 495 35.61 -1.56 -20.90
N LEU A 496 34.62 -1.28 -20.04
CA LEU A 496 34.80 -1.31 -18.59
C LEU A 496 34.95 -2.75 -18.10
N PRO A 497 35.51 -2.98 -16.90
CA PRO A 497 35.56 -4.29 -16.30
C PRO A 497 34.19 -4.71 -15.76
N ASP A 498 34.07 -6.00 -15.43
CA ASP A 498 32.96 -6.58 -14.69
C ASP A 498 31.57 -6.28 -15.28
N LEU A 499 31.44 -6.50 -16.58
CA LEU A 499 30.18 -6.38 -17.28
C LEU A 499 29.50 -7.74 -17.42
N ASP A 500 28.18 -7.78 -17.25
CA ASP A 500 27.36 -8.98 -17.42
C ASP A 500 27.53 -9.54 -18.85
N GLY A 501 27.80 -10.85 -18.93
CA GLY A 501 28.00 -11.55 -20.21
C GLY A 501 29.34 -11.29 -20.87
N VAL A 502 30.34 -10.75 -20.15
CA VAL A 502 31.73 -10.57 -20.60
C VAL A 502 32.66 -11.22 -19.58
N ASP A 503 33.04 -12.47 -19.84
CA ASP A 503 33.76 -13.27 -18.86
C ASP A 503 35.24 -13.47 -19.21
N THR A 504 35.62 -13.20 -20.46
CA THR A 504 37.02 -13.38 -20.94
C THR A 504 37.63 -12.10 -21.48
N PRO A 505 38.96 -11.95 -21.42
CA PRO A 505 39.70 -10.84 -22.07
C PRO A 505 39.45 -10.77 -23.57
N GLU A 506 39.33 -11.92 -24.25
CA GLU A 506 39.10 -12.01 -25.69
C GLU A 506 37.74 -11.41 -26.07
N GLU A 507 36.69 -11.72 -25.34
CA GLU A 507 35.35 -11.14 -25.51
C GLU A 507 35.36 -9.63 -25.27
N GLN A 508 36.06 -9.21 -24.21
CA GLN A 508 36.20 -7.81 -23.84
C GLN A 508 36.89 -7.03 -24.95
N ILE A 509 38.02 -7.55 -25.48
CA ILE A 509 38.77 -6.96 -26.61
C ILE A 509 37.90 -6.93 -27.88
N ALA A 510 37.18 -8.01 -28.19
CA ALA A 510 36.34 -8.08 -29.39
C ALA A 510 35.24 -7.02 -29.37
N ILE A 511 34.63 -6.79 -28.20
CA ILE A 511 33.62 -5.73 -28.03
C ILE A 511 34.24 -4.33 -28.14
N ALA A 512 35.41 -4.11 -27.53
CA ALA A 512 36.11 -2.85 -27.60
C ALA A 512 36.54 -2.53 -29.05
N LYS A 513 37.05 -3.51 -29.82
CA LYS A 513 37.35 -3.38 -31.25
C LYS A 513 36.11 -2.96 -32.05
N ARG A 514 34.98 -3.64 -31.84
CA ARG A 514 33.72 -3.34 -32.52
C ARG A 514 33.24 -1.91 -32.26
N LYS A 515 33.35 -1.43 -31.03
CA LYS A 515 33.02 -0.04 -30.64
C LYS A 515 33.93 0.97 -31.35
N ALA A 516 35.18 0.61 -31.64
CA ALA A 516 36.13 1.46 -32.32
C ALA A 516 36.07 1.38 -33.86
N GLY A 517 35.20 0.55 -34.42
CA GLY A 517 35.21 0.24 -35.85
C GLY A 517 36.50 -0.44 -36.32
N ILE A 518 37.16 -1.22 -35.44
CA ILE A 518 38.38 -1.98 -35.75
C ILE A 518 37.97 -3.43 -36.09
N GLY A 519 38.47 -3.96 -37.17
CA GLY A 519 38.19 -5.30 -37.63
C GLY A 519 38.69 -6.36 -36.64
N LYS A 520 38.00 -7.53 -36.59
CA LYS A 520 38.30 -8.60 -35.64
C LYS A 520 39.77 -9.05 -35.73
N ASP A 521 40.31 -9.20 -36.93
CA ASP A 521 41.65 -9.72 -37.19
C ASP A 521 42.74 -8.64 -37.23
N GLU A 522 42.36 -7.39 -37.00
CA GLU A 522 43.32 -6.30 -36.96
C GLU A 522 44.14 -6.30 -35.67
N THR A 523 45.47 -6.19 -35.76
CA THR A 523 46.36 -6.04 -34.60
C THR A 523 46.16 -4.67 -33.96
N VAL A 524 46.07 -4.63 -32.62
CA VAL A 524 45.84 -3.42 -31.84
C VAL A 524 46.85 -3.34 -30.70
N ARG A 525 47.14 -2.13 -30.23
CA ARG A 525 47.79 -1.92 -28.94
C ARG A 525 46.74 -2.06 -27.82
N LEU A 526 47.10 -2.72 -26.73
CA LEU A 526 46.25 -2.94 -25.60
C LEU A 526 46.74 -2.10 -24.41
N TYR A 527 45.77 -1.52 -23.71
CA TYR A 527 45.98 -0.88 -22.41
C TYR A 527 44.94 -1.38 -21.46
N ARG A 528 45.31 -1.57 -20.18
CA ARG A 528 44.40 -1.88 -19.09
C ARG A 528 44.27 -0.71 -18.15
N PHE A 529 43.15 -0.59 -17.47
CA PHE A 529 42.90 0.39 -16.43
C PHE A 529 42.00 -0.23 -15.35
N ARG A 530 42.09 0.30 -14.14
CA ARG A 530 41.17 -0.07 -13.04
C ARG A 530 40.05 0.94 -12.93
N VAL A 531 38.93 0.46 -12.45
CA VAL A 531 37.76 1.29 -12.13
C VAL A 531 37.48 1.17 -10.65
N LYS A 532 37.35 2.30 -9.97
CA LYS A 532 36.87 2.35 -8.60
C LYS A 532 35.49 2.99 -8.60
N ARG A 533 34.48 2.21 -8.24
CA ARG A 533 33.09 2.64 -8.19
C ARG A 533 32.75 3.15 -6.80
N TYR A 534 31.98 4.24 -6.76
CA TYR A 534 31.48 4.91 -5.57
C TYR A 534 29.96 5.04 -5.68
N TYR A 535 29.26 4.85 -4.55
CA TYR A 535 27.80 4.88 -4.42
C TYR A 535 27.35 5.98 -3.44
#